data_f95e346970b9256d8d9ff23c6d6385b3
#
_entry.id   f95e346970b9256d8d9ff23c6d6385b3
#
_cell.length_a   1.000
_cell.length_b   1.000
_cell.length_c   1.000
_cell.angle_alpha   90.00
_cell.angle_beta   90.00
_cell.angle_gamma   90.00
#
_symmetry.space_group_name_H-M   'P 1'
#
loop_
_entity.id
_entity.type
_entity.pdbx_description
1 polymer ?
#
loop_
_entity_poly.entity_id
_entity_poly.type
_entity_poly.pdbx_seq_one_letter_code
_entity_poly.pdbx_strand_id
1 'polypeptide(L)'
;MKCQSLIALGILAVGCGSPTHKIPKSINEITNSDISVSEEINQIEDTIFINEGIWTSKDDSSSKIEINKKKWIFRYGDYVNSYNYNISSAYFKEEKTITNGRLTLSNLDDTMQYGIYKISDDTISLIYLSRGNFLTYYK
;
A
#
# COMPACT_ATOMS: atom_id res chain seq x y z
N MET A 1 -48.08 20.04 -5.82
CA MET A 1 -47.80 20.98 -6.97
C MET A 1 -46.72 20.35 -7.80
N LYS A 2 -47.06 20.08 -9.06
CA LYS A 2 -46.20 19.51 -10.09
C LYS A 2 -45.31 20.61 -10.65
N CYS A 3 -44.04 20.31 -10.91
CA CYS A 3 -43.29 20.95 -11.99
C CYS A 3 -42.35 19.95 -12.63
N GLN A 4 -42.78 19.48 -13.77
CA GLN A 4 -41.95 18.84 -14.79
C GLN A 4 -41.21 19.93 -15.53
N SER A 5 -40.00 19.70 -15.93
CA SER A 5 -39.39 20.34 -17.05
C SER A 5 -38.47 19.39 -17.81
N LEU A 6 -38.91 19.09 -18.97
CA LEU A 6 -38.25 18.40 -20.08
C LEU A 6 -37.31 19.36 -20.83
N ILE A 7 -36.57 18.75 -21.79
CA ILE A 7 -35.91 19.35 -22.98
C ILE A 7 -34.38 19.45 -22.79
N ALA A 8 -33.50 19.01 -23.69
CA ALA A 8 -33.63 18.55 -25.07
C ALA A 8 -32.36 17.78 -25.50
N LEU A 9 -32.63 16.95 -26.45
CA LEU A 9 -31.75 16.22 -27.36
C LEU A 9 -30.78 17.14 -28.12
N GLY A 10 -29.54 16.74 -28.31
CA GLY A 10 -28.59 17.36 -29.22
C GLY A 10 -27.61 16.33 -29.77
N ILE A 11 -28.02 15.68 -30.88
CA ILE A 11 -27.18 14.85 -31.72
C ILE A 11 -26.51 15.77 -32.75
N LEU A 12 -25.21 15.69 -32.87
CA LEU A 12 -24.51 16.08 -34.10
C LEU A 12 -23.34 15.12 -34.33
N ALA A 13 -23.55 14.29 -35.33
CA ALA A 13 -22.54 13.53 -36.04
C ALA A 13 -21.84 14.43 -37.05
N VAL A 14 -20.71 13.96 -37.53
CA VAL A 14 -20.07 14.14 -38.86
C VAL A 14 -18.60 14.56 -38.72
N GLY A 15 -17.74 13.73 -39.33
CA GLY A 15 -16.38 14.09 -39.68
C GLY A 15 -15.47 12.94 -39.96
N CYS A 16 -15.71 12.18 -41.01
CA CYS A 16 -14.70 11.32 -41.66
C CYS A 16 -13.52 12.17 -42.16
N GLY A 17 -12.31 11.66 -41.94
CA GLY A 17 -11.12 12.23 -42.56
C GLY A 17 -9.92 11.35 -42.34
N SER A 18 -9.76 10.34 -43.19
CA SER A 18 -8.47 9.64 -43.37
C SER A 18 -7.57 10.45 -44.28
N PRO A 19 -6.31 10.56 -43.99
CA PRO A 19 -5.31 10.62 -45.05
C PRO A 19 -4.32 9.43 -44.89
N THR A 20 -4.37 8.62 -45.94
CA THR A 20 -3.31 7.71 -46.34
C THR A 20 -2.00 8.47 -46.54
N HIS A 21 -0.97 8.11 -45.84
CA HIS A 21 0.41 8.49 -46.19
C HIS A 21 1.25 7.26 -46.49
N LYS A 22 1.77 7.30 -47.69
CA LYS A 22 2.60 6.33 -48.37
C LYS A 22 3.90 6.02 -47.62
N ILE A 23 4.25 4.75 -47.66
CA ILE A 23 5.55 4.20 -47.27
C ILE A 23 6.58 4.51 -48.36
N PRO A 24 7.79 4.92 -48.06
CA PRO A 24 8.96 4.60 -48.87
C PRO A 24 9.77 3.42 -48.25
N LYS A 25 9.89 2.39 -49.04
CA LYS A 25 10.93 1.37 -48.84
C LYS A 25 12.31 2.02 -48.94
N SER A 26 13.15 1.76 -47.98
CA SER A 26 14.59 1.66 -48.22
C SER A 26 15.19 0.65 -47.25
N ILE A 27 15.76 -0.35 -47.86
CA ILE A 27 16.51 -1.46 -47.32
C ILE A 27 17.83 -0.89 -46.78
N ASN A 28 18.21 -1.26 -45.58
CA ASN A 28 19.59 -1.58 -45.25
C ASN A 28 19.63 -2.55 -44.08
N GLU A 29 20.02 -3.76 -44.45
CA GLU A 29 20.55 -4.77 -43.54
C GLU A 29 21.70 -4.19 -42.75
N ILE A 30 21.64 -4.31 -41.44
CA ILE A 30 22.83 -4.51 -40.62
C ILE A 30 22.49 -5.58 -39.57
N THR A 31 23.21 -6.66 -39.72
CA THR A 31 23.30 -7.86 -38.93
C THR A 31 23.65 -7.59 -37.46
N ASN A 32 23.04 -8.45 -36.62
CA ASN A 32 23.56 -9.01 -35.38
C ASN A 32 24.02 -8.09 -34.24
N SER A 33 23.26 -8.09 -33.18
CA SER A 33 23.68 -8.89 -32.01
C SER A 33 22.52 -8.96 -31.02
N ASP A 34 22.11 -10.18 -30.77
CA ASP A 34 21.34 -10.58 -29.60
C ASP A 34 22.00 -10.05 -28.34
N ILE A 35 21.38 -9.10 -27.72
CA ILE A 35 21.45 -8.94 -26.29
C ILE A 35 20.03 -8.72 -25.81
N SER A 36 19.28 -9.81 -25.68
CA SER A 36 18.15 -9.86 -24.79
C SER A 36 18.71 -9.90 -23.38
N VAL A 37 19.09 -8.73 -22.87
CA VAL A 37 19.20 -8.54 -21.44
C VAL A 37 17.75 -8.42 -20.94
N SER A 38 17.13 -9.56 -20.71
CA SER A 38 16.07 -9.64 -19.72
C SER A 38 16.73 -9.31 -18.39
N GLU A 39 16.75 -8.02 -18.03
CA GLU A 39 16.88 -7.63 -16.66
C GLU A 39 15.69 -8.28 -15.94
N GLU A 40 15.89 -9.48 -15.43
CA GLU A 40 15.17 -9.96 -14.26
C GLU A 40 15.41 -8.89 -13.20
N ILE A 41 14.47 -7.97 -13.12
CA ILE A 41 14.29 -7.17 -11.90
C ILE A 41 13.86 -8.22 -10.87
N ASN A 42 14.84 -8.83 -10.23
CA ASN A 42 14.67 -9.47 -8.94
C ASN A 42 14.14 -8.35 -8.03
N GLN A 43 12.82 -8.20 -7.98
CA GLN A 43 12.15 -7.57 -6.87
C GLN A 43 12.46 -8.49 -5.68
N ILE A 44 13.58 -8.19 -5.02
CA ILE A 44 13.78 -8.61 -3.66
C ILE A 44 12.62 -7.96 -2.93
N GLU A 45 11.55 -8.71 -2.70
CA GLU A 45 10.58 -8.38 -1.67
C GLU A 45 11.37 -8.44 -0.35
N ASP A 46 12.04 -7.34 -0.02
CA ASP A 46 12.56 -7.12 1.31
C ASP A 46 11.36 -7.14 2.24
N THR A 47 11.08 -8.31 2.78
CA THR A 47 10.01 -8.49 3.75
C THR A 47 10.41 -7.67 4.96
N ILE A 48 9.82 -6.49 5.08
CA ILE A 48 10.06 -5.58 6.19
C ILE A 48 9.50 -6.24 7.44
N PHE A 49 10.38 -6.60 8.37
CA PHE A 49 10.00 -7.13 9.67
C PHE A 49 10.05 -6.03 10.72
N ILE A 50 8.99 -5.96 11.52
CA ILE A 50 8.98 -5.16 12.74
C ILE A 50 9.62 -6.00 13.85
N ASN A 51 10.36 -5.35 14.74
CA ASN A 51 10.96 -6.03 15.88
C ASN A 51 9.92 -6.78 16.70
N GLU A 52 10.15 -8.09 16.89
CA GLU A 52 9.29 -8.95 17.67
C GLU A 52 9.26 -8.54 19.14
N GLY A 53 8.17 -8.83 19.82
CA GLY A 53 7.99 -8.59 21.24
C GLY A 53 6.66 -7.98 21.61
N ILE A 54 6.57 -7.58 22.87
CA ILE A 54 5.37 -6.97 23.46
C ILE A 54 5.57 -5.45 23.51
N TRP A 55 4.58 -4.73 23.03
CA TRP A 55 4.54 -3.29 22.94
C TRP A 55 3.33 -2.79 23.71
N THR A 56 3.51 -1.78 24.55
CA THR A 56 2.45 -1.23 25.41
C THR A 56 1.95 0.09 24.86
N SER A 57 0.64 0.27 24.80
CA SER A 57 0.02 1.51 24.35
C SER A 57 0.41 2.68 25.26
N LYS A 58 0.68 3.84 24.65
CA LYS A 58 0.95 5.09 25.34
C LYS A 58 -0.24 5.55 26.17
N ASP A 59 -1.44 5.39 25.63
CA ASP A 59 -2.66 5.98 26.18
C ASP A 59 -3.37 5.05 27.17
N ASP A 60 -3.09 3.75 27.09
CA ASP A 60 -3.69 2.72 27.94
C ASP A 60 -2.72 1.56 28.16
N SER A 61 -2.15 1.46 29.34
CA SER A 61 -1.17 0.41 29.69
C SER A 61 -1.76 -1.01 29.70
N SER A 62 -3.08 -1.16 29.75
CA SER A 62 -3.76 -2.46 29.62
C SER A 62 -3.87 -2.91 28.17
N SER A 63 -3.74 -1.98 27.23
CA SER A 63 -3.74 -2.26 25.78
C SER A 63 -2.32 -2.54 25.31
N LYS A 64 -2.11 -3.72 24.77
CA LYS A 64 -0.81 -4.19 24.27
C LYS A 64 -0.95 -4.77 22.89
N ILE A 65 0.15 -4.73 22.16
CA ILE A 65 0.33 -5.52 20.94
C ILE A 65 1.53 -6.46 21.14
N GLU A 66 1.40 -7.66 20.63
CA GLU A 66 2.48 -8.61 20.52
C GLU A 66 2.78 -8.84 19.05
N ILE A 67 4.01 -8.66 18.65
CA ILE A 67 4.48 -8.92 17.29
C ILE A 67 5.36 -10.14 17.29
N ASN A 68 4.99 -11.12 16.47
CA ASN A 68 5.70 -12.38 16.36
C ASN A 68 5.74 -12.79 14.89
N LYS A 69 6.91 -12.82 14.27
CA LYS A 69 7.14 -13.11 12.84
C LYS A 69 6.18 -12.32 11.94
N LYS A 70 5.12 -12.98 11.46
CA LYS A 70 4.10 -12.39 10.57
C LYS A 70 2.78 -12.12 11.28
N LYS A 71 2.74 -12.21 12.60
CA LYS A 71 1.53 -12.03 13.40
C LYS A 71 1.59 -10.73 14.19
N TRP A 72 0.47 -10.04 14.17
CA TRP A 72 0.16 -8.88 14.98
C TRP A 72 -1.00 -9.26 15.89
N ILE A 73 -0.78 -9.26 17.20
CA ILE A 73 -1.73 -9.76 18.18
C ILE A 73 -2.11 -8.61 19.11
N PHE A 74 -3.37 -8.20 19.09
CA PHE A 74 -3.90 -7.26 20.07
C PHE A 74 -4.26 -7.98 21.35
N ARG A 75 -3.90 -7.39 22.48
CA ARG A 75 -4.22 -7.86 23.83
C ARG A 75 -4.83 -6.74 24.65
N TYR A 76 -6.02 -6.98 25.19
CA TYR A 76 -6.70 -6.06 26.08
C TYR A 76 -7.47 -6.85 27.14
N GLY A 77 -6.97 -6.93 28.37
CA GLY A 77 -7.47 -7.86 29.39
C GLY A 77 -7.45 -9.29 28.85
N ASP A 78 -8.58 -9.99 28.90
CA ASP A 78 -8.76 -11.36 28.38
C ASP A 78 -9.02 -11.40 26.86
N TYR A 79 -9.19 -10.24 26.22
CA TYR A 79 -9.42 -10.16 24.79
C TYR A 79 -8.10 -10.30 24.03
N VAL A 80 -8.07 -11.28 23.11
CA VAL A 80 -6.91 -11.55 22.24
C VAL A 80 -7.40 -11.69 20.80
N ASN A 81 -6.88 -10.87 19.91
CA ASN A 81 -7.19 -10.97 18.50
C ASN A 81 -5.91 -10.94 17.65
N SER A 82 -5.78 -11.87 16.71
CA SER A 82 -4.59 -12.10 15.92
C SER A 82 -4.82 -11.84 14.44
N TYR A 83 -3.89 -11.14 13.83
CA TYR A 83 -3.90 -10.78 12.41
C TYR A 83 -2.57 -11.17 11.75
N ASN A 84 -2.62 -11.46 10.46
CA ASN A 84 -1.42 -11.38 9.63
C ASN A 84 -1.15 -9.91 9.33
N TYR A 85 0.11 -9.50 9.27
CA TYR A 85 0.43 -8.13 8.87
C TYR A 85 1.27 -8.09 7.60
N ASN A 86 1.09 -7.02 6.84
CA ASN A 86 1.90 -6.67 5.69
C ASN A 86 2.22 -5.17 5.71
N ILE A 87 3.44 -4.82 5.36
CA ILE A 87 3.89 -3.43 5.21
C ILE A 87 4.17 -3.18 3.73
N SER A 88 3.59 -2.12 3.21
CA SER A 88 3.78 -1.69 1.82
C SER A 88 4.09 -0.20 1.74
N SER A 89 4.75 0.20 0.66
CA SER A 89 5.08 1.61 0.36
C SER A 89 5.85 2.30 1.49
N ALA A 90 6.66 1.55 2.23
CA ALA A 90 7.44 2.09 3.34
C ALA A 90 8.74 2.71 2.85
N TYR A 91 9.16 3.77 3.52
CA TYR A 91 10.48 4.36 3.34
C TYR A 91 11.32 4.10 4.60
N PHE A 92 12.55 3.68 4.39
CA PHE A 92 13.52 3.59 5.46
C PHE A 92 14.18 4.97 5.63
N LYS A 93 14.10 5.49 6.84
CA LYS A 93 14.84 6.66 7.28
C LYS A 93 15.86 6.18 8.30
N GLU A 94 17.15 6.24 7.95
CA GLU A 94 18.20 5.62 8.75
C GLU A 94 18.05 4.08 8.83
N GLU A 95 19.03 3.36 9.29
CA GLU A 95 19.12 1.89 9.12
C GLU A 95 17.99 1.06 9.76
N LYS A 96 17.14 1.66 10.63
CA LYS A 96 16.15 0.90 11.39
C LYS A 96 14.80 1.61 11.61
N THR A 97 14.57 2.70 10.91
CA THR A 97 13.32 3.46 11.09
C THR A 97 12.49 3.43 9.82
N ILE A 98 11.26 2.94 9.94
CA ILE A 98 10.28 2.92 8.86
C ILE A 98 9.36 4.14 9.00
N THR A 99 9.15 4.88 7.92
CA THR A 99 8.22 6.01 7.86
C THR A 99 7.39 5.98 6.59
N ASN A 100 6.25 6.66 6.60
CA ASN A 100 5.42 6.90 5.42
C ASN A 100 4.96 5.63 4.67
N GLY A 101 4.79 4.52 5.39
CA GLY A 101 4.29 3.27 4.85
C GLY A 101 2.82 3.04 5.17
N ARG A 102 2.33 1.90 4.72
CA ARG A 102 1.01 1.37 5.06
C ARG A 102 1.17 0.02 5.72
N LEU A 103 0.56 -0.13 6.89
CA LEU A 103 0.41 -1.40 7.59
C LEU A 103 -1.01 -1.92 7.33
N THR A 104 -1.12 -3.10 6.79
CA THR A 104 -2.39 -3.83 6.63
C THR A 104 -2.40 -5.01 7.58
N LEU A 105 -3.42 -5.09 8.41
CA LEU A 105 -3.70 -6.21 9.31
C LEU A 105 -4.90 -6.96 8.78
N SER A 106 -4.80 -8.28 8.59
CA SER A 106 -5.89 -9.11 8.06
C SER A 106 -6.01 -10.44 8.79
N ASN A 107 -7.24 -10.87 9.02
CA ASN A 107 -7.60 -12.22 9.43
C ASN A 107 -8.77 -12.74 8.56
N LEU A 108 -9.44 -13.80 8.97
CA LEU A 108 -10.56 -14.37 8.21
C LEU A 108 -11.79 -13.46 8.17
N ASP A 109 -11.97 -12.62 9.19
CA ASP A 109 -13.22 -11.89 9.45
C ASP A 109 -13.08 -10.39 9.15
N ASP A 110 -11.84 -9.85 9.19
CA ASP A 110 -11.63 -8.40 9.16
C ASP A 110 -10.30 -8.01 8.51
N THR A 111 -10.27 -6.77 8.00
CA THR A 111 -9.07 -6.14 7.47
C THR A 111 -9.00 -4.68 7.94
N MET A 112 -7.92 -4.32 8.61
CA MET A 112 -7.65 -2.97 9.08
C MET A 112 -6.44 -2.37 8.40
N GLN A 113 -6.49 -1.06 8.14
CA GLN A 113 -5.39 -0.33 7.52
C GLN A 113 -4.93 0.84 8.38
N TYR A 114 -3.62 0.95 8.49
CA TYR A 114 -2.95 2.01 9.24
C TYR A 114 -1.91 2.68 8.36
N GLY A 115 -1.81 4.00 8.45
CA GLY A 115 -0.65 4.73 7.98
C GLY A 115 0.48 4.60 8.99
N ILE A 116 1.69 4.33 8.54
CA ILE A 116 2.87 4.30 9.39
C ILE A 116 3.41 5.72 9.50
N TYR A 117 3.33 6.30 10.71
CA TYR A 117 4.00 7.55 11.01
C TYR A 117 5.48 7.29 11.36
N LYS A 118 5.74 6.32 12.23
CA LYS A 118 7.09 5.88 12.61
C LYS A 118 7.06 4.45 13.16
N ILE A 119 8.00 3.63 12.76
CA ILE A 119 8.34 2.38 13.44
C ILE A 119 9.86 2.36 13.63
N SER A 120 10.30 2.18 14.86
CA SER A 120 11.70 2.06 15.28
C SER A 120 11.88 0.91 16.26
N ASP A 121 13.08 0.76 16.82
CA ASP A 121 13.38 -0.32 17.76
C ASP A 121 12.55 -0.28 19.05
N ASP A 122 12.09 0.91 19.46
CA ASP A 122 11.41 1.18 20.74
C ASP A 122 10.03 1.83 20.60
N THR A 123 9.65 2.27 19.40
CA THR A 123 8.42 3.04 19.19
C THR A 123 7.69 2.59 17.93
N ILE A 124 6.39 2.37 18.05
CA ILE A 124 5.46 2.19 16.93
C ILE A 124 4.42 3.30 17.01
N SER A 125 4.34 4.15 15.98
CA SER A 125 3.33 5.20 15.84
C SER A 125 2.57 5.03 14.53
N LEU A 126 1.26 4.85 14.63
CA LEU A 126 0.35 4.55 13.54
C LEU A 126 -0.80 5.54 13.49
N ILE A 127 -1.40 5.69 12.31
CA ILE A 127 -2.66 6.41 12.10
C ILE A 127 -3.69 5.40 11.59
N TYR A 128 -4.77 5.19 12.36
CA TYR A 128 -5.86 4.33 11.89
C TYR A 128 -6.64 5.03 10.78
N LEU A 129 -6.51 4.55 9.55
CA LEU A 129 -6.98 5.26 8.37
C LEU A 129 -8.50 5.43 8.32
N SER A 130 -9.27 4.53 8.92
CA SER A 130 -10.73 4.61 8.95
C SER A 130 -11.27 5.74 9.85
N ARG A 131 -10.50 6.19 10.85
CA ARG A 131 -10.96 7.17 11.85
C ARG A 131 -9.98 8.33 12.09
N GLY A 132 -8.76 8.24 11.57
CA GLY A 132 -7.71 9.25 11.76
C GLY A 132 -7.09 9.28 13.16
N ASN A 133 -7.36 8.28 14.00
CA ASN A 133 -6.81 8.22 15.36
C ASN A 133 -5.34 7.83 15.33
N PHE A 134 -4.53 8.52 16.12
CA PHE A 134 -3.14 8.14 16.36
C PHE A 134 -3.08 7.05 17.44
N LEU A 135 -2.23 6.07 17.19
CA LEU A 135 -1.90 5.00 18.13
C LEU A 135 -0.39 4.97 18.30
N THR A 136 0.08 5.00 19.53
CA THR A 136 1.51 4.92 19.83
C THR A 136 1.76 3.83 20.85
N TYR A 137 2.75 3.00 20.58
CA TYR A 137 3.17 1.90 21.44
C TYR A 137 4.67 1.99 21.69
N TYR A 138 5.08 1.59 22.88
CA TYR A 138 6.47 1.50 23.33
C TYR A 138 6.82 0.07 23.75
N LYS A 139 8.06 -0.30 23.49
CA LYS A 139 8.60 -1.59 23.86
C LYS A 139 9.11 -1.60 25.30
#